data_ff360d5c9fc2d8a86ba31b16a6cf3a84
#
_entry.id   ff360d5c9fc2d8a86ba31b16a6cf3a84
#
_cell.length_a   1.000
_cell.length_b   1.000
_cell.length_c   1.000
_cell.angle_alpha   90.00
_cell.angle_beta   90.00
_cell.angle_gamma   90.00
#
_symmetry.space_group_name_H-M   'P 1'
#
loop_
_entity.id
_entity.type
_entity.pdbx_description
1 polymer ?
#
loop_
_entity_poly.entity_id
_entity_poly.type
_entity_poly.pdbx_seq_one_letter_code
_entity_poly.pdbx_strand_id
1 'polypeptide(L)'
;MSNNKETMQTCLVCYMDILGYKAIVEDYDNGEKHKFEELKKAIDHAYLELDKGTDHRGTLAIKVFSDSIIASIKYDEVNFQSVFDNICIAASTYQRAMLQHGFLVRGGISYGSFYQDDIMMFSGALVHAYETEKKLQKLNIPLIGIDQRIIREKNCKPYPYSCVSVTKDESNFVCVNPFGRPKNENEITADFVIQS
;
A
#
# COMPACT_ATOMS: atom_id res chain seq x y z
N MET A 1 2.85 -22.57 -26.29
CA MET A 1 3.61 -22.08 -25.14
C MET A 1 4.26 -20.77 -25.56
N SER A 2 3.65 -19.64 -25.24
CA SER A 2 4.21 -18.32 -25.58
C SER A 2 5.38 -18.05 -24.64
N ASN A 3 6.60 -18.00 -25.20
CA ASN A 3 7.79 -17.49 -24.52
C ASN A 3 7.61 -15.97 -24.28
N ASN A 4 6.78 -15.58 -23.33
CA ASN A 4 6.91 -14.26 -22.73
C ASN A 4 8.20 -14.29 -21.92
N LYS A 5 9.31 -13.81 -22.52
CA LYS A 5 10.50 -13.46 -21.77
C LYS A 5 10.08 -12.35 -20.81
N GLU A 6 9.80 -12.71 -19.57
CA GLU A 6 9.56 -11.75 -18.50
C GLU A 6 10.84 -10.93 -18.35
N THR A 7 10.73 -9.65 -18.65
CA THR A 7 11.87 -8.73 -18.64
C THR A 7 11.78 -7.85 -17.38
N MET A 8 12.94 -7.47 -16.86
CA MET A 8 13.01 -6.45 -15.80
C MET A 8 12.23 -5.21 -16.24
N GLN A 9 11.32 -4.77 -15.39
CA GLN A 9 10.47 -3.59 -15.59
C GLN A 9 10.77 -2.53 -14.54
N THR A 10 10.24 -1.34 -14.74
CA THR A 10 10.26 -0.28 -13.73
C THR A 10 8.83 -0.13 -13.19
N CYS A 11 8.68 -0.35 -11.87
CA CYS A 11 7.36 -0.32 -11.22
C CYS A 11 7.35 0.60 -10.01
N LEU A 12 6.18 1.16 -9.73
CA LEU A 12 5.80 1.56 -8.38
C LEU A 12 5.30 0.32 -7.65
N VAL A 13 5.77 0.14 -6.41
CA VAL A 13 5.44 -1.02 -5.57
C VAL A 13 4.94 -0.51 -4.23
N CYS A 14 3.79 -1.02 -3.80
CA CYS A 14 3.27 -0.88 -2.44
C CYS A 14 3.42 -2.22 -1.72
N TYR A 15 4.23 -2.25 -0.67
CA TYR A 15 4.30 -3.33 0.29
C TYR A 15 3.38 -3.02 1.46
N MET A 16 2.55 -3.98 1.86
CA MET A 16 1.62 -3.84 2.98
C MET A 16 1.71 -5.07 3.89
N ASP A 17 1.58 -4.85 5.19
CA ASP A 17 1.68 -5.85 6.25
C ASP A 17 0.49 -5.70 7.22
N ILE A 18 -0.15 -6.83 7.55
CA ILE A 18 -1.32 -6.85 8.45
C ILE A 18 -0.83 -6.95 9.89
N LEU A 19 -1.12 -5.91 10.69
CA LEU A 19 -0.68 -5.86 12.07
C LEU A 19 -1.43 -6.88 12.94
N GLY A 20 -0.67 -7.59 13.79
CA GLY A 20 -1.23 -8.58 14.70
C GLY A 20 -1.52 -9.95 14.06
N TYR A 21 -1.13 -10.19 12.81
CA TYR A 21 -1.36 -11.46 12.10
C TYR A 21 -0.85 -12.68 12.88
N LYS A 22 0.34 -12.59 13.49
CA LYS A 22 0.90 -13.68 14.31
C LYS A 22 -0.06 -14.12 15.42
N ALA A 23 -0.69 -13.17 16.12
CA ALA A 23 -1.65 -13.48 17.18
C ALA A 23 -2.91 -14.19 16.63
N ILE A 24 -3.34 -13.83 15.41
CA ILE A 24 -4.47 -14.49 14.74
C ILE A 24 -4.13 -15.96 14.42
N VAL A 25 -2.89 -16.22 13.98
CA VAL A 25 -2.42 -17.60 13.72
C VAL A 25 -2.35 -18.39 15.02
N GLU A 26 -1.77 -17.82 16.10
CA GLU A 26 -1.70 -18.46 17.40
C GLU A 26 -3.09 -18.76 17.99
N ASP A 27 -4.05 -17.82 17.87
CA ASP A 27 -5.44 -18.03 18.28
C ASP A 27 -6.09 -19.20 17.48
N TYR A 28 -5.86 -19.22 16.15
CA TYR A 28 -6.38 -20.28 15.28
C TYR A 28 -5.82 -21.67 15.64
N ASP A 29 -4.51 -21.78 15.90
CA ASP A 29 -3.85 -23.03 16.30
C ASP A 29 -4.35 -23.52 17.67
N ASN A 30 -4.79 -22.61 18.53
CA ASN A 30 -5.44 -22.91 19.81
C ASN A 30 -6.95 -23.23 19.71
N GLY A 31 -7.50 -23.25 18.49
CA GLY A 31 -8.89 -23.57 18.22
C GLY A 31 -9.85 -22.37 18.15
N GLU A 32 -9.37 -21.16 18.32
CA GLU A 32 -10.14 -19.91 18.24
C GLU A 32 -10.17 -19.36 16.79
N LYS A 33 -11.17 -19.81 16.02
CA LYS A 33 -11.21 -19.52 14.58
C LYS A 33 -11.85 -18.18 14.22
N HIS A 34 -12.51 -17.49 15.15
CA HIS A 34 -13.31 -16.32 14.89
C HIS A 34 -12.52 -15.19 14.21
N LYS A 35 -11.34 -14.85 14.73
CA LYS A 35 -10.48 -13.78 14.16
C LYS A 35 -9.98 -14.12 12.75
N PHE A 36 -9.69 -15.37 12.48
CA PHE A 36 -9.32 -15.81 11.12
C PHE A 36 -10.48 -15.63 10.14
N GLU A 37 -11.70 -16.01 10.53
CA GLU A 37 -12.89 -15.82 9.67
C GLU A 37 -13.18 -14.33 9.42
N GLU A 38 -12.95 -13.47 10.41
CA GLU A 38 -13.08 -12.01 10.24
C GLU A 38 -11.98 -11.46 9.34
N LEU A 39 -10.74 -11.89 9.50
CA LEU A 39 -9.63 -11.50 8.62
C LEU A 39 -9.92 -11.89 7.18
N LYS A 40 -10.41 -13.11 6.94
CA LYS A 40 -10.77 -13.57 5.61
C LYS A 40 -11.84 -12.66 4.98
N LYS A 41 -12.90 -12.33 5.73
CA LYS A 41 -13.95 -11.40 5.27
C LYS A 41 -13.38 -10.01 4.97
N ALA A 42 -12.45 -9.53 5.80
CA ALA A 42 -11.80 -8.22 5.59
C ALA A 42 -10.99 -8.21 4.29
N ILE A 43 -10.22 -9.26 4.03
CA ILE A 43 -9.44 -9.41 2.80
C ILE A 43 -10.37 -9.49 1.58
N ASP A 44 -11.40 -10.34 1.62
CA ASP A 44 -12.37 -10.47 0.53
C ASP A 44 -13.05 -9.13 0.23
N HIS A 45 -13.46 -8.38 1.27
CA HIS A 45 -14.03 -7.04 1.13
C HIS A 45 -13.03 -6.05 0.51
N ALA A 46 -11.77 -6.05 0.98
CA ALA A 46 -10.75 -5.16 0.45
C ALA A 46 -10.47 -5.42 -1.05
N TYR A 47 -10.45 -6.67 -1.47
CA TYR A 47 -10.33 -7.03 -2.90
C TYR A 47 -11.54 -6.56 -3.72
N LEU A 48 -12.75 -6.74 -3.22
CA LEU A 48 -13.96 -6.26 -3.90
C LEU A 48 -13.98 -4.74 -4.07
N GLU A 49 -13.52 -3.99 -3.05
CA GLU A 49 -13.44 -2.53 -3.12
C GLU A 49 -12.34 -2.07 -4.09
N LEU A 50 -11.22 -2.78 -4.17
CA LEU A 50 -10.18 -2.52 -5.16
C LEU A 50 -10.71 -2.74 -6.58
N ASP A 51 -11.44 -3.82 -6.83
CA ASP A 51 -12.02 -4.14 -8.14
C ASP A 51 -13.02 -3.09 -8.61
N LYS A 52 -13.85 -2.56 -7.70
CA LYS A 52 -14.82 -1.50 -8.00
C LYS A 52 -14.19 -0.13 -8.24
N GLY A 53 -13.12 0.19 -7.49
CA GLY A 53 -12.53 1.54 -7.46
C GLY A 53 -11.50 1.79 -8.53
N THR A 54 -11.04 0.74 -9.18
CA THR A 54 -9.92 0.83 -10.11
C THR A 54 -10.40 0.71 -11.55
N ASP A 55 -10.50 1.84 -12.24
CA ASP A 55 -10.52 1.86 -13.73
C ASP A 55 -9.12 1.43 -14.27
N HIS A 56 -8.47 0.54 -13.53
CA HIS A 56 -7.11 0.04 -13.77
C HIS A 56 -7.15 -1.12 -14.73
N ARG A 57 -7.64 -0.85 -15.92
CA ARG A 57 -7.60 -1.77 -17.05
C ARG A 57 -6.23 -2.41 -17.19
N GLY A 58 -5.98 -3.46 -16.42
CA GLY A 58 -4.88 -4.38 -16.64
C GLY A 58 -3.49 -3.98 -16.12
N THR A 59 -3.36 -3.00 -15.21
CA THR A 59 -2.05 -2.52 -14.79
C THR A 59 -1.67 -2.81 -13.34
N LEU A 60 -2.64 -3.01 -12.44
CA LEU A 60 -2.37 -3.33 -11.03
C LEU A 60 -2.20 -4.84 -10.85
N ALA A 61 -0.99 -5.27 -10.53
CA ALA A 61 -0.72 -6.65 -10.12
C ALA A 61 -0.68 -6.74 -8.59
N ILE A 62 -1.37 -7.74 -8.02
CA ILE A 62 -1.41 -7.98 -6.57
C ILE A 62 -0.92 -9.40 -6.29
N LYS A 63 -0.01 -9.53 -5.33
CA LYS A 63 0.44 -10.81 -4.76
C LYS A 63 0.24 -10.79 -3.26
N VAL A 64 -0.27 -11.89 -2.72
CA VAL A 64 -0.41 -12.09 -1.28
C VAL A 64 0.50 -13.22 -0.85
N PHE A 65 1.23 -12.98 0.23
CA PHE A 65 2.06 -13.99 0.85
C PHE A 65 1.96 -13.85 2.38
N SER A 66 1.29 -14.81 3.03
CA SER A 66 1.04 -14.76 4.48
C SER A 66 0.27 -13.47 4.87
N ASP A 67 0.85 -12.64 5.71
CA ASP A 67 0.37 -11.33 6.14
C ASP A 67 0.77 -10.18 5.21
N SER A 68 1.63 -10.47 4.24
CA SER A 68 2.18 -9.45 3.35
C SER A 68 1.44 -9.41 2.01
N ILE A 69 1.16 -8.19 1.56
CA ILE A 69 0.51 -7.93 0.29
C ILE A 69 1.40 -6.99 -0.52
N ILE A 70 1.66 -7.37 -1.75
CA ILE A 70 2.48 -6.60 -2.67
C ILE A 70 1.61 -6.18 -3.85
N ALA A 71 1.42 -4.88 -4.00
CA ALA A 71 0.78 -4.29 -5.18
C ALA A 71 1.83 -3.62 -6.05
N SER A 72 1.78 -3.82 -7.36
CA SER A 72 2.73 -3.22 -8.29
C SER A 72 2.04 -2.70 -9.53
N ILE A 73 2.51 -1.54 -10.01
CA ILE A 73 2.05 -0.91 -11.26
C ILE A 73 3.28 -0.50 -12.06
N LYS A 74 3.34 -0.94 -13.33
CA LYS A 74 4.37 -0.49 -14.26
C LYS A 74 4.17 0.98 -14.60
N TYR A 75 5.27 1.74 -14.70
CA TYR A 75 5.24 3.13 -15.13
C TYR A 75 6.32 3.44 -16.17
N ASP A 76 6.15 4.55 -16.85
CA ASP A 76 7.19 5.29 -17.57
C ASP A 76 7.30 6.72 -17.00
N GLU A 77 8.30 7.47 -17.43
CA GLU A 77 8.54 8.82 -16.87
C GLU A 77 7.39 9.81 -17.19
N VAL A 78 6.62 9.58 -18.24
CA VAL A 78 5.51 10.45 -18.63
C VAL A 78 4.29 10.26 -17.75
N ASN A 79 4.01 9.00 -17.36
CA ASN A 79 2.82 8.65 -16.60
C ASN A 79 3.09 8.48 -15.09
N PHE A 80 4.30 8.75 -14.59
CA PHE A 80 4.70 8.49 -13.21
C PHE A 80 3.73 9.09 -12.18
N GLN A 81 3.36 10.37 -12.32
CA GLN A 81 2.43 11.02 -11.38
C GLN A 81 1.07 10.32 -11.34
N SER A 82 0.50 10.02 -12.50
CA SER A 82 -0.79 9.32 -12.59
C SER A 82 -0.73 7.92 -11.97
N VAL A 83 0.34 7.17 -12.22
CA VAL A 83 0.55 5.84 -11.63
C VAL A 83 0.77 5.92 -10.12
N PHE A 84 1.48 6.95 -9.64
CA PHE A 84 1.65 7.21 -8.21
C PHE A 84 0.31 7.51 -7.53
N ASP A 85 -0.53 8.33 -8.13
CA ASP A 85 -1.86 8.62 -7.60
C ASP A 85 -2.71 7.35 -7.53
N ASN A 86 -2.66 6.53 -8.56
CA ASN A 86 -3.40 5.27 -8.63
C ASN A 86 -2.96 4.29 -7.53
N ILE A 87 -1.66 4.11 -7.29
CA ILE A 87 -1.19 3.20 -6.24
C ILE A 87 -1.53 3.74 -4.85
N CYS A 88 -1.53 5.06 -4.63
CA CYS A 88 -1.98 5.68 -3.38
C CYS A 88 -3.48 5.46 -3.15
N ILE A 89 -4.31 5.59 -4.18
CA ILE A 89 -5.76 5.33 -4.11
C ILE A 89 -6.02 3.85 -3.79
N ALA A 90 -5.33 2.93 -4.46
CA ALA A 90 -5.45 1.51 -4.20
C ALA A 90 -5.04 1.17 -2.75
N ALA A 91 -3.91 1.69 -2.29
CA ALA A 91 -3.43 1.50 -0.92
C ALA A 91 -4.41 2.07 0.13
N SER A 92 -4.96 3.28 -0.10
CA SER A 92 -5.98 3.90 0.75
C SER A 92 -7.25 3.05 0.81
N THR A 93 -7.72 2.57 -0.34
CA THR A 93 -8.93 1.74 -0.45
C THR A 93 -8.76 0.44 0.33
N TYR A 94 -7.62 -0.24 0.15
CA TYR A 94 -7.29 -1.46 0.88
C TYR A 94 -7.22 -1.21 2.40
N GLN A 95 -6.46 -0.19 2.84
CA GLN A 95 -6.33 0.17 4.25
C GLN A 95 -7.69 0.46 4.89
N ARG A 96 -8.55 1.23 4.22
CA ARG A 96 -9.87 1.58 4.71
C ARG A 96 -10.79 0.37 4.84
N ALA A 97 -10.81 -0.51 3.85
CA ALA A 97 -11.61 -1.73 3.89
C ALA A 97 -11.16 -2.66 5.04
N MET A 98 -9.85 -2.84 5.23
CA MET A 98 -9.31 -3.60 6.35
C MET A 98 -9.67 -2.98 7.70
N LEU A 99 -9.57 -1.64 7.82
CA LEU A 99 -9.91 -0.91 9.04
C LEU A 99 -11.39 -1.03 9.41
N GLN A 100 -12.31 -1.12 8.45
CA GLN A 100 -13.74 -1.34 8.69
C GLN A 100 -14.02 -2.67 9.39
N HIS A 101 -13.11 -3.64 9.27
CA HIS A 101 -13.16 -4.92 9.97
C HIS A 101 -12.25 -4.97 11.20
N GLY A 102 -11.67 -3.84 11.62
CA GLY A 102 -10.80 -3.75 12.80
C GLY A 102 -9.36 -4.17 12.57
N PHE A 103 -8.92 -4.37 11.33
CA PHE A 103 -7.53 -4.72 11.01
C PHE A 103 -6.74 -3.50 10.55
N LEU A 104 -5.58 -3.30 11.18
CA LEU A 104 -4.65 -2.27 10.79
C LEU A 104 -3.63 -2.82 9.78
N VAL A 105 -3.32 -2.00 8.79
CA VAL A 105 -2.32 -2.30 7.76
C VAL A 105 -1.25 -1.22 7.80
N ARG A 106 0.01 -1.64 7.81
CA ARG A 106 1.17 -0.78 7.66
C ARG A 106 1.91 -1.13 6.39
N GLY A 107 2.69 -0.21 5.83
CA GLY A 107 3.39 -0.50 4.60
C GLY A 107 4.30 0.60 4.13
N GLY A 108 4.77 0.45 2.89
CA GLY A 108 5.54 1.46 2.19
C GLY A 108 5.31 1.43 0.69
N ILE A 109 5.38 2.59 0.06
CA ILE A 109 5.35 2.76 -1.40
C ILE A 109 6.73 3.23 -1.85
N SER A 110 7.29 2.55 -2.85
CA SER A 110 8.54 2.95 -3.48
C SER A 110 8.54 2.63 -4.98
N TYR A 111 9.61 2.97 -5.67
CA TYR A 111 9.79 2.71 -7.09
C TYR A 111 11.15 2.12 -7.40
N GLY A 112 11.26 1.44 -8.54
CA GLY A 112 12.51 0.87 -9.01
C GLY A 112 12.33 -0.35 -9.90
N SER A 113 13.41 -1.13 -10.02
CA SER A 113 13.40 -2.38 -10.77
C SER A 113 12.44 -3.40 -10.19
N PHE A 114 11.75 -4.12 -11.05
CA PHE A 114 10.79 -5.14 -10.68
C PHE A 114 10.78 -6.26 -11.72
N TYR A 115 11.00 -7.48 -11.25
CA TYR A 115 10.85 -8.72 -12.02
C TYR A 115 9.99 -9.68 -11.22
N GLN A 116 9.08 -10.35 -11.87
CA GLN A 116 8.26 -11.38 -11.28
C GLN A 116 7.94 -12.45 -12.30
N ASP A 117 8.04 -13.71 -11.89
CA ASP A 117 7.54 -14.86 -12.60
C ASP A 117 6.74 -15.78 -11.65
N ASP A 118 6.49 -17.02 -12.04
CA ASP A 118 5.75 -17.99 -11.21
C ASP A 118 6.56 -18.50 -10.01
N ILE A 119 7.88 -18.35 -10.04
CA ILE A 119 8.82 -18.94 -9.07
C ILE A 119 9.35 -17.88 -8.11
N MET A 120 9.71 -16.68 -8.62
CA MET A 120 10.40 -15.67 -7.83
C MET A 120 9.92 -14.25 -8.12
N MET A 121 10.16 -13.38 -7.14
CA MET A 121 10.08 -11.94 -7.29
C MET A 121 11.45 -11.34 -6.94
N PHE A 122 11.97 -10.49 -7.83
CA PHE A 122 13.22 -9.76 -7.62
C PHE A 122 12.98 -8.27 -7.86
N SER A 123 13.12 -7.44 -6.83
CA SER A 123 12.69 -6.05 -6.93
C SER A 123 13.42 -5.12 -5.98
N GLY A 124 14.13 -4.14 -6.54
CA GLY A 124 14.67 -3.00 -5.78
C GLY A 124 13.56 -2.11 -5.21
N ALA A 125 12.46 -1.93 -5.97
CA ALA A 125 11.31 -1.19 -5.47
C ALA A 125 10.70 -1.81 -4.22
N LEU A 126 10.56 -3.15 -4.17
CA LEU A 126 10.05 -3.86 -3.00
C LEU A 126 10.97 -3.71 -1.78
N VAL A 127 12.29 -3.81 -1.96
CA VAL A 127 13.26 -3.61 -0.87
C VAL A 127 13.08 -2.22 -0.24
N HIS A 128 13.00 -1.18 -1.04
CA HIS A 128 12.82 0.18 -0.53
C HIS A 128 11.43 0.44 0.07
N ALA A 129 10.38 -0.18 -0.47
CA ALA A 129 9.05 -0.13 0.13
C ALA A 129 9.05 -0.76 1.53
N TYR A 130 9.67 -1.92 1.68
CA TYR A 130 9.87 -2.59 2.97
C TYR A 130 10.71 -1.75 3.94
N GLU A 131 11.79 -1.13 3.49
CA GLU A 131 12.60 -0.22 4.32
C GLU A 131 11.79 0.99 4.81
N THR A 132 10.87 1.49 3.97
CA THR A 132 9.96 2.58 4.34
C THR A 132 8.98 2.13 5.42
N GLU A 133 8.39 0.94 5.27
CA GLU A 133 7.55 0.30 6.30
C GLU A 133 8.32 0.16 7.62
N LYS A 134 9.57 -0.33 7.60
CA LYS A 134 10.39 -0.51 8.80
C LYS A 134 10.66 0.80 9.57
N LYS A 135 10.75 1.93 8.90
CA LYS A 135 10.88 3.24 9.55
C LYS A 135 9.60 3.59 10.34
N LEU A 136 8.43 3.35 9.75
CA LEU A 136 7.14 3.56 10.41
C LEU A 136 6.91 2.56 11.56
N GLN A 137 7.37 1.33 11.40
CA GLN A 137 7.31 0.30 12.43
C GLN A 137 8.03 0.72 13.71
N LYS A 138 9.25 1.25 13.59
CA LYS A 138 10.04 1.74 14.73
C LYS A 138 9.33 2.84 15.51
N LEU A 139 8.49 3.61 14.85
CA LEU A 139 7.72 4.72 15.43
C LEU A 139 6.30 4.32 15.81
N ASN A 140 5.91 3.05 15.63
CA ASN A 140 4.54 2.57 15.86
C ASN A 140 3.47 3.35 15.09
N ILE A 141 3.76 3.72 13.84
CA ILE A 141 2.83 4.40 12.95
C ILE A 141 2.14 3.37 12.05
N PRO A 142 0.82 3.12 12.19
CA PRO A 142 0.09 2.12 11.41
C PRO A 142 -0.44 2.70 10.09
N LEU A 143 0.46 3.26 9.27
CA LEU A 143 0.14 3.85 7.97
C LEU A 143 1.04 3.28 6.88
N ILE A 144 0.70 3.57 5.63
CA ILE A 144 1.54 3.24 4.47
C ILE A 144 2.36 4.49 4.13
N GLY A 145 3.67 4.42 4.36
CA GLY A 145 4.61 5.50 4.10
C GLY A 145 4.98 5.61 2.62
N ILE A 146 5.32 6.80 2.20
CA ILE A 146 5.84 7.08 0.86
C ILE A 146 7.35 7.29 0.96
N ASP A 147 8.10 6.53 0.17
CA ASP A 147 9.56 6.70 0.06
C ASP A 147 9.88 8.14 -0.38
N GLN A 148 10.70 8.83 0.40
CA GLN A 148 11.05 10.23 0.13
C GLN A 148 11.70 10.44 -1.23
N ARG A 149 12.30 9.41 -1.84
CA ARG A 149 12.85 9.48 -3.20
C ARG A 149 11.79 9.76 -4.24
N ILE A 150 10.56 9.28 -4.07
CA ILE A 150 9.44 9.59 -4.96
C ILE A 150 9.23 11.10 -5.03
N ILE A 151 9.27 11.79 -3.90
CA ILE A 151 9.04 13.23 -3.81
C ILE A 151 10.25 14.00 -4.33
N ARG A 152 11.46 13.58 -3.94
CA ARG A 152 12.69 14.34 -4.24
C ARG A 152 13.21 14.12 -5.66
N GLU A 153 13.24 12.87 -6.13
CA GLU A 153 13.89 12.50 -7.41
C GLU A 153 12.89 12.50 -8.56
N LYS A 154 11.63 12.15 -8.31
CA LYS A 154 10.56 12.16 -9.32
C LYS A 154 9.74 13.45 -9.32
N ASN A 155 10.07 14.41 -8.43
CA ASN A 155 9.34 15.67 -8.27
C ASN A 155 7.82 15.45 -8.18
N CYS A 156 7.42 14.32 -7.57
CA CYS A 156 6.04 13.92 -7.45
C CYS A 156 5.34 14.78 -6.40
N LYS A 157 4.13 15.21 -6.70
CA LYS A 157 3.31 16.03 -5.80
C LYS A 157 2.22 15.15 -5.17
N PRO A 158 2.37 14.76 -3.89
CA PRO A 158 1.31 14.06 -3.19
C PRO A 158 0.05 14.92 -3.11
N TYR A 159 -1.08 14.38 -3.55
CA TYR A 159 -2.34 15.10 -3.43
C TYR A 159 -2.82 15.11 -1.97
N PRO A 160 -3.32 16.26 -1.44
CA PRO A 160 -3.74 16.37 -0.03
C PRO A 160 -4.85 15.40 0.38
N TYR A 161 -5.67 14.95 -0.56
CA TYR A 161 -6.73 13.98 -0.25
C TYR A 161 -6.25 12.52 -0.26
N SER A 162 -5.14 12.20 -0.94
CA SER A 162 -4.58 10.85 -0.97
C SER A 162 -3.40 10.66 -0.02
N CYS A 163 -2.81 11.74 0.47
CA CYS A 163 -1.63 11.71 1.32
C CYS A 163 -1.76 12.67 2.51
N VAL A 164 -1.13 12.30 3.63
CA VAL A 164 -1.03 13.11 4.85
C VAL A 164 0.43 13.21 5.28
N SER A 165 0.80 14.33 5.87
CA SER A 165 2.08 14.48 6.55
C SER A 165 1.94 14.06 8.01
N VAL A 166 2.86 13.22 8.48
CA VAL A 166 2.91 12.75 9.87
C VAL A 166 4.26 13.11 10.43
N THR A 167 4.27 13.84 11.55
CA THR A 167 5.49 14.19 12.28
C THR A 167 5.53 13.41 13.58
N LYS A 168 6.62 12.70 13.82
CA LYS A 168 6.87 11.99 15.07
C LYS A 168 8.36 11.94 15.35
N ASP A 169 8.77 12.20 16.59
CA ASP A 169 10.16 12.19 17.05
C ASP A 169 11.10 12.98 16.10
N GLU A 170 10.71 14.23 15.75
CA GLU A 170 11.42 15.11 14.81
C GLU A 170 11.53 14.60 13.37
N SER A 171 10.93 13.45 13.08
CA SER A 171 10.89 12.85 11.73
C SER A 171 9.59 13.20 11.03
N ASN A 172 9.70 13.58 9.75
CA ASN A 172 8.57 13.92 8.90
C ASN A 172 8.37 12.82 7.85
N PHE A 173 7.17 12.28 7.80
CA PHE A 173 6.76 11.25 6.84
C PHE A 173 5.61 11.77 5.98
N VAL A 174 5.61 11.39 4.71
CA VAL A 174 4.42 11.46 3.88
C VAL A 174 3.83 10.07 3.84
N CYS A 175 2.55 9.95 4.17
CA CYS A 175 1.86 8.67 4.24
C CYS A 175 0.57 8.71 3.40
N VAL A 176 0.10 7.55 2.99
CA VAL A 176 -1.22 7.41 2.38
C VAL A 176 -2.30 7.77 3.40
N ASN A 177 -3.28 8.54 2.97
CA ASN A 177 -4.44 8.90 3.80
C ASN A 177 -5.55 7.83 3.66
N PRO A 178 -5.78 6.97 4.67
CA PRO A 178 -6.80 5.93 4.58
C PRO A 178 -8.22 6.48 4.56
N PHE A 179 -8.42 7.75 4.94
CA PHE A 179 -9.72 8.43 4.96
C PHE A 179 -9.90 9.36 3.75
N GLY A 180 -8.85 9.52 2.92
CA GLY A 180 -8.92 10.32 1.70
C GLY A 180 -9.91 9.69 0.73
N ARG A 181 -10.84 10.50 0.22
CA ARG A 181 -11.66 10.15 -0.92
C ARG A 181 -11.23 11.01 -2.08
N PRO A 182 -11.15 10.51 -3.32
CA PRO A 182 -11.13 11.36 -4.47
C PRO A 182 -12.44 12.16 -4.44
N LYS A 183 -12.35 13.46 -4.16
CA LYS A 183 -13.51 14.34 -4.10
C LYS A 183 -13.82 14.87 -5.49
N ASN A 184 -15.10 14.92 -5.82
CA ASN A 184 -15.60 15.91 -6.77
C ASN A 184 -15.15 17.29 -6.27
N GLU A 185 -14.70 18.15 -7.18
CA GLU A 185 -13.91 19.38 -6.98
C GLU A 185 -14.44 20.43 -5.97
N ASN A 186 -15.51 20.18 -5.23
CA ASN A 186 -16.23 21.16 -4.42
C ASN A 186 -16.24 20.93 -2.89
N GLU A 187 -15.46 20.00 -2.33
CA GLU A 187 -15.44 19.78 -0.89
C GLU A 187 -14.07 20.05 -0.26
N ILE A 188 -14.07 20.93 0.72
CA ILE A 188 -12.92 21.42 1.50
C ILE A 188 -12.31 20.28 2.35
N THR A 189 -11.00 20.14 2.29
CA THR A 189 -10.18 19.23 3.08
C THR A 189 -10.16 19.63 4.54
N ALA A 190 -10.51 18.70 5.44
CA ALA A 190 -10.15 18.82 6.85
C ALA A 190 -8.71 18.36 7.03
N ASP A 191 -7.83 19.25 7.47
CA ASP A 191 -6.49 18.92 7.90
C ASP A 191 -6.56 18.12 9.20
N PHE A 192 -6.34 16.82 9.13
CA PHE A 192 -6.16 15.99 10.32
C PHE A 192 -4.70 16.11 10.77
N VAL A 193 -4.46 16.95 11.75
CA VAL A 193 -3.23 16.90 12.55
C VAL A 193 -3.45 15.87 13.63
N ILE A 194 -2.81 14.70 13.53
CA ILE A 194 -2.72 13.76 14.65
C ILE A 194 -1.68 14.32 15.60
N GLN A 195 -2.14 15.03 16.64
CA GLN A 195 -1.30 15.38 17.78
C GLN A 195 -1.24 14.14 18.71
N SER A 196 -0.01 13.65 18.90
CA SER A 196 0.33 12.58 19.86
C SER A 196 0.42 13.11 21.28
#